data_13d73d752ef3ae14c912132afe896fc9
#
_entry.id   13d73d752ef3ae14c912132afe896fc9
#
_cell.length_a   1.000
_cell.length_b   1.000
_cell.length_c   1.000
_cell.angle_alpha   90.00
_cell.angle_beta   90.00
_cell.angle_gamma   90.00
#
_symmetry.space_group_name_H-M   'P 1'
#
loop_
_entity.id
_entity.type
_entity.pdbx_description
1 polymer ?
#
loop_
_entity_poly.entity_id
_entity_poly.type
_entity_poly.pdbx_seq_one_letter_code
_entity_poly.pdbx_strand_id
1 'polypeptide(L)'
;MIEAVALARELLRIPSVSRDERAICDFIEERLQGDGELSLARFENNLVARIPGSGPRVLLAGHLDTVPGEDRVFEDGEVLGGLGAVDMKAGVAAMCEVATRDLARDLTLVWYSCEEIDASENGLRRLAGAMPGLLNVDLAVVLEPSGGAVELGCQGTLRAKVELRGRRAHSARPWMGRNAISRAASLVDRVDRLEPRRPILGGVEFKESLSAVRIESFVANNVIPDSARIWCNYRFAPDLSPEEAAARLLDWLQPVLEEGDTVTVEDAVAGAPATMSGFEGLVAAAGSVRAKLGWTDAGFLATHGVPAVNFGPGDPLLAHSPGEVVAKAEIAGCVEALASWLAS
;
A
#
# COMPACT_ATOMS: atom_id res chain seq x y z
N MET A 1 -16.47 -24.51 8.98
CA MET A 1 -15.61 -23.45 9.54
C MET A 1 -14.30 -23.44 8.76
N ILE A 2 -13.91 -22.28 8.24
CA ILE A 2 -12.65 -22.10 7.52
C ILE A 2 -11.53 -21.90 8.56
N GLU A 3 -10.37 -22.55 8.38
CA GLU A 3 -9.20 -22.36 9.23
C GLU A 3 -8.15 -21.58 8.42
N ALA A 4 -7.76 -20.40 8.90
CA ALA A 4 -6.98 -19.42 8.11
C ALA A 4 -5.59 -19.93 7.72
N VAL A 5 -4.89 -20.68 8.60
CA VAL A 5 -3.55 -21.19 8.27
C VAL A 5 -3.62 -22.24 7.15
N ALA A 6 -4.64 -23.12 7.19
CA ALA A 6 -4.85 -24.10 6.13
C ALA A 6 -5.23 -23.43 4.81
N LEU A 7 -6.11 -22.42 4.87
CA LEU A 7 -6.51 -21.64 3.70
C LEU A 7 -5.33 -20.84 3.12
N ALA A 8 -4.52 -20.20 3.94
CA ALA A 8 -3.33 -19.47 3.48
C ALA A 8 -2.39 -20.38 2.68
N ARG A 9 -2.16 -21.62 3.17
CA ARG A 9 -1.37 -22.64 2.46
C ARG A 9 -1.97 -22.99 1.09
N GLU A 10 -3.28 -23.05 0.96
CA GLU A 10 -3.97 -23.32 -0.32
C GLU A 10 -3.86 -22.12 -1.26
N LEU A 11 -4.10 -20.89 -0.77
CA LEU A 11 -4.01 -19.66 -1.55
C LEU A 11 -2.60 -19.40 -2.10
N LEU A 12 -1.54 -19.75 -1.34
CA LEU A 12 -0.17 -19.61 -1.81
C LEU A 12 0.14 -20.46 -3.05
N ARG A 13 -0.59 -21.55 -3.25
CA ARG A 13 -0.42 -22.44 -4.43
C ARG A 13 -1.15 -21.95 -5.67
N ILE A 14 -1.95 -20.92 -5.57
CA ILE A 14 -2.72 -20.33 -6.67
C ILE A 14 -1.99 -19.08 -7.13
N PRO A 15 -1.35 -19.07 -8.31
CA PRO A 15 -0.79 -17.84 -8.88
C PRO A 15 -1.87 -16.80 -9.11
N SER A 16 -1.57 -15.54 -8.77
CA SER A 16 -2.53 -14.44 -8.89
C SER A 16 -1.81 -13.11 -9.16
N VAL A 17 -0.89 -13.07 -10.13
CA VAL A 17 -0.28 -11.80 -10.54
C VAL A 17 -1.36 -10.84 -11.01
N SER A 18 -1.20 -9.54 -10.71
CA SER A 18 -2.17 -8.49 -11.10
C SER A 18 -2.70 -8.69 -12.52
N ARG A 19 -4.01 -8.63 -12.70
CA ARG A 19 -4.83 -8.94 -13.87
C ARG A 19 -5.09 -10.43 -14.12
N ASP A 20 -4.50 -11.35 -13.35
CA ASP A 20 -4.71 -12.80 -13.46
C ASP A 20 -5.21 -13.41 -12.13
N GLU A 21 -6.14 -12.72 -11.45
CA GLU A 21 -6.68 -13.13 -10.16
C GLU A 21 -7.90 -14.05 -10.26
N ARG A 22 -8.30 -14.44 -11.47
CA ARG A 22 -9.53 -15.21 -11.65
C ARG A 22 -9.54 -16.51 -10.85
N ALA A 23 -8.43 -17.25 -10.89
CA ALA A 23 -8.34 -18.56 -10.23
C ALA A 23 -8.44 -18.45 -8.70
N ILE A 24 -7.77 -17.47 -8.09
CA ILE A 24 -7.85 -17.24 -6.64
C ILE A 24 -9.22 -16.69 -6.24
N CYS A 25 -9.82 -15.84 -7.05
CA CYS A 25 -11.17 -15.34 -6.84
C CYS A 25 -12.21 -16.46 -6.89
N ASP A 26 -12.16 -17.33 -7.92
CA ASP A 26 -13.05 -18.49 -8.06
C ASP A 26 -12.91 -19.43 -6.85
N PHE A 27 -11.67 -19.69 -6.41
CA PHE A 27 -11.40 -20.54 -5.26
C PHE A 27 -11.97 -20.00 -3.94
N ILE A 28 -11.81 -18.69 -3.69
CA ILE A 28 -12.36 -18.04 -2.48
C ILE A 28 -13.88 -18.04 -2.53
N GLU A 29 -14.48 -17.74 -3.69
CA GLU A 29 -15.93 -17.77 -3.88
C GLU A 29 -16.50 -19.15 -3.55
N GLU A 30 -15.93 -20.22 -4.12
CA GLU A 30 -16.35 -21.61 -3.88
C GLU A 30 -16.19 -21.98 -2.40
N ARG A 31 -15.09 -21.56 -1.76
CA ARG A 31 -14.80 -21.88 -0.36
C ARG A 31 -15.80 -21.21 0.59
N LEU A 32 -16.15 -19.96 0.35
CA LEU A 32 -17.09 -19.22 1.18
C LEU A 32 -18.54 -19.63 0.95
N GLN A 33 -18.93 -20.01 -0.27
CA GLN A 33 -20.28 -20.53 -0.57
C GLN A 33 -20.53 -21.91 0.03
N GLY A 34 -19.49 -22.72 0.22
CA GLY A 34 -19.60 -24.07 0.77
C GLY A 34 -20.10 -24.12 2.22
N ASP A 35 -19.97 -23.07 2.99
CA ASP A 35 -20.50 -22.94 4.36
C ASP A 35 -21.96 -22.46 4.42
N GLY A 36 -22.61 -22.13 3.27
CA GLY A 36 -24.06 -22.09 3.09
C GLY A 36 -24.79 -20.84 3.62
N GLU A 37 -24.16 -19.92 4.33
CA GLU A 37 -24.82 -18.76 4.97
C GLU A 37 -24.40 -17.39 4.41
N LEU A 38 -23.30 -17.34 3.66
CA LEU A 38 -22.75 -16.07 3.17
C LEU A 38 -23.25 -15.71 1.78
N SER A 39 -23.96 -14.58 1.67
CA SER A 39 -24.35 -14.03 0.38
C SER A 39 -23.17 -13.27 -0.25
N LEU A 40 -22.60 -13.81 -1.32
CA LEU A 40 -21.52 -13.21 -2.08
C LEU A 40 -22.08 -12.52 -3.34
N ALA A 41 -21.61 -11.30 -3.58
CA ALA A 41 -21.75 -10.61 -4.87
C ALA A 41 -20.40 -10.59 -5.57
N ARG A 42 -20.36 -10.96 -6.84
CA ARG A 42 -19.15 -10.94 -7.66
C ARG A 42 -19.21 -9.82 -8.69
N PHE A 43 -18.12 -9.09 -8.83
CA PHE A 43 -17.90 -8.11 -9.89
C PHE A 43 -16.53 -8.36 -10.51
N GLU A 44 -16.47 -8.97 -11.69
CA GLU A 44 -15.23 -9.43 -12.34
C GLU A 44 -14.42 -10.40 -11.44
N ASN A 45 -13.17 -10.03 -11.08
CA ASN A 45 -12.33 -10.78 -10.15
C ASN A 45 -12.39 -10.21 -8.72
N ASN A 46 -13.51 -9.62 -8.34
CA ASN A 46 -13.72 -9.08 -7.00
C ASN A 46 -14.93 -9.72 -6.35
N LEU A 47 -14.87 -9.91 -5.04
CA LEU A 47 -15.96 -10.46 -4.23
C LEU A 47 -16.36 -9.47 -3.14
N VAL A 48 -17.66 -9.39 -2.89
CA VAL A 48 -18.21 -8.61 -1.77
C VAL A 48 -19.17 -9.49 -1.00
N ALA A 49 -19.00 -9.55 0.33
CA ALA A 49 -19.96 -10.16 1.22
C ALA A 49 -20.48 -9.13 2.21
N ARG A 50 -21.74 -9.32 2.65
CA ARG A 50 -22.34 -8.56 3.74
C ARG A 50 -22.88 -9.50 4.78
N ILE A 51 -22.48 -9.28 6.02
CA ILE A 51 -22.95 -10.00 7.20
C ILE A 51 -23.68 -8.96 8.06
N PRO A 52 -25.03 -9.01 8.10
CA PRO A 52 -25.80 -8.10 8.91
C PRO A 52 -25.49 -8.30 10.40
N GLY A 53 -25.31 -7.21 11.12
CA GLY A 53 -25.05 -7.22 12.54
C GLY A 53 -25.65 -6.00 13.24
N SER A 54 -25.24 -5.76 14.47
CA SER A 54 -25.61 -4.61 15.27
C SER A 54 -24.39 -3.70 15.52
N GLY A 55 -24.60 -2.39 15.62
CA GLY A 55 -23.53 -1.43 15.90
C GLY A 55 -22.88 -0.84 14.64
N PRO A 56 -21.64 -0.34 14.75
CA PRO A 56 -20.94 0.27 13.65
C PRO A 56 -20.69 -0.70 12.50
N ARG A 57 -20.88 -0.23 11.28
CA ARG A 57 -20.54 -1.00 10.07
C ARG A 57 -19.05 -0.96 9.83
N VAL A 58 -18.43 -2.14 9.69
CA VAL A 58 -17.00 -2.28 9.47
C VAL A 58 -16.76 -2.90 8.10
N LEU A 59 -15.87 -2.30 7.32
CA LEU A 59 -15.36 -2.87 6.09
C LEU A 59 -14.01 -3.54 6.36
N LEU A 60 -13.89 -4.82 5.97
CA LEU A 60 -12.61 -5.50 5.88
C LEU A 60 -12.23 -5.63 4.40
N ALA A 61 -11.03 -5.23 4.01
CA ALA A 61 -10.56 -5.27 2.63
C ALA A 61 -9.23 -5.99 2.51
N GLY A 62 -9.09 -6.82 1.47
CA GLY A 62 -7.85 -7.51 1.15
C GLY A 62 -7.73 -7.75 -0.35
N HIS A 63 -6.54 -7.46 -0.92
CA HIS A 63 -6.28 -7.70 -2.33
C HIS A 63 -5.88 -9.15 -2.61
N LEU A 64 -6.21 -9.60 -3.83
CA LEU A 64 -6.01 -10.97 -4.29
C LEU A 64 -4.75 -11.13 -5.12
N ASP A 65 -4.27 -10.04 -5.69
CA ASP A 65 -3.12 -10.04 -6.58
C ASP A 65 -1.79 -10.04 -5.83
N THR A 66 -0.76 -10.34 -6.58
CA THR A 66 0.65 -10.26 -6.18
C THR A 66 1.44 -9.54 -7.25
N VAL A 67 2.59 -8.99 -6.88
CA VAL A 67 3.62 -8.59 -7.85
C VAL A 67 4.05 -9.77 -8.72
N PRO A 68 4.64 -9.53 -9.92
CA PRO A 68 5.26 -10.60 -10.70
C PRO A 68 6.41 -11.27 -9.93
N GLY A 69 6.46 -12.58 -9.96
CA GLY A 69 7.52 -13.38 -9.34
C GLY A 69 7.20 -14.87 -9.35
N GLU A 70 8.20 -15.67 -9.03
CA GLU A 70 8.07 -17.12 -8.89
C GLU A 70 8.79 -17.53 -7.61
N ASP A 71 8.07 -17.67 -6.51
CA ASP A 71 8.61 -18.20 -5.27
C ASP A 71 8.08 -19.60 -5.01
N ARG A 72 8.99 -20.47 -4.58
CA ARG A 72 8.60 -21.81 -4.18
C ARG A 72 7.72 -21.75 -2.93
N VAL A 73 6.51 -22.26 -3.05
CA VAL A 73 5.63 -22.46 -1.87
C VAL A 73 6.23 -23.54 -0.98
N PHE A 74 6.40 -23.23 0.29
CA PHE A 74 6.89 -24.17 1.29
C PHE A 74 6.23 -23.96 2.64
N GLU A 75 6.30 -24.98 3.45
CA GLU A 75 5.93 -24.96 4.87
C GLU A 75 7.10 -25.57 5.64
N ASP A 76 7.63 -24.83 6.60
CA ASP A 76 8.71 -25.28 7.45
C ASP A 76 8.38 -24.92 8.91
N GLY A 77 8.08 -25.95 9.70
CA GLY A 77 7.71 -25.80 11.11
C GLY A 77 6.56 -24.81 11.29
N GLU A 78 6.87 -23.65 11.87
CA GLU A 78 5.91 -22.62 12.26
C GLU A 78 5.65 -21.55 11.17
N VAL A 79 6.24 -21.69 9.98
CA VAL A 79 6.11 -20.68 8.91
C VAL A 79 5.50 -21.25 7.64
N LEU A 80 4.84 -20.38 6.88
CA LEU A 80 4.43 -20.58 5.49
C LEU A 80 5.21 -19.60 4.61
N GLY A 81 5.73 -20.06 3.46
CA GLY A 81 6.47 -19.23 2.54
C GLY A 81 5.99 -19.37 1.11
N GLY A 82 6.20 -18.32 0.32
CA GLY A 82 5.84 -18.22 -1.09
C GLY A 82 5.42 -16.80 -1.45
N LEU A 83 5.30 -16.51 -2.72
CA LEU A 83 4.88 -15.20 -3.24
C LEU A 83 3.48 -14.84 -2.72
N GLY A 84 3.37 -13.66 -2.11
CA GLY A 84 2.15 -13.18 -1.47
C GLY A 84 1.90 -13.81 -0.09
N ALA A 85 2.86 -14.54 0.50
CA ALA A 85 2.71 -15.06 1.86
C ALA A 85 2.52 -13.95 2.89
N VAL A 86 3.18 -12.83 2.66
CA VAL A 86 3.07 -11.61 3.46
C VAL A 86 2.06 -10.67 2.82
N ASP A 87 2.15 -10.43 1.53
CA ASP A 87 1.41 -9.41 0.79
C ASP A 87 0.55 -10.02 -0.33
N MET A 88 -0.81 -10.26 -0.09
CA MET A 88 -1.35 -10.31 1.29
C MET A 88 -2.26 -11.54 1.49
N LYS A 89 -1.89 -12.72 0.89
CA LYS A 89 -2.73 -13.93 0.94
C LYS A 89 -2.97 -14.45 2.37
N ALA A 90 -2.04 -14.21 3.30
CA ALA A 90 -2.26 -14.53 4.71
C ALA A 90 -3.34 -13.64 5.34
N GLY A 91 -3.36 -12.35 5.01
CA GLY A 91 -4.42 -11.42 5.39
C GLY A 91 -5.78 -11.82 4.79
N VAL A 92 -5.80 -12.19 3.50
CA VAL A 92 -6.99 -12.71 2.81
C VAL A 92 -7.53 -13.95 3.51
N ALA A 93 -6.66 -14.90 3.88
CA ALA A 93 -7.07 -16.10 4.59
C ALA A 93 -7.65 -15.80 5.97
N ALA A 94 -7.04 -14.88 6.72
CA ALA A 94 -7.57 -14.42 8.01
C ALA A 94 -8.95 -13.79 7.84
N MET A 95 -9.15 -12.96 6.82
CA MET A 95 -10.45 -12.35 6.52
C MET A 95 -11.51 -13.40 6.18
N CYS A 96 -11.17 -14.45 5.43
CA CYS A 96 -12.10 -15.54 5.10
C CYS A 96 -12.53 -16.33 6.36
N GLU A 97 -11.64 -16.57 7.32
CA GLU A 97 -12.01 -17.21 8.57
C GLU A 97 -12.92 -16.30 9.41
N VAL A 98 -12.58 -15.01 9.51
CA VAL A 98 -13.43 -14.02 10.21
C VAL A 98 -14.84 -13.97 9.62
N ALA A 99 -14.99 -14.11 8.31
CA ALA A 99 -16.28 -14.14 7.62
C ALA A 99 -17.19 -15.31 8.04
N THR A 100 -16.62 -16.38 8.58
CA THR A 100 -17.38 -17.56 9.05
C THR A 100 -17.62 -17.60 10.56
N ARG A 101 -17.17 -16.55 11.28
CA ARG A 101 -17.38 -16.42 12.73
C ARG A 101 -18.74 -15.77 13.03
N ASP A 102 -19.35 -16.14 14.15
CA ASP A 102 -20.52 -15.43 14.68
C ASP A 102 -20.06 -14.14 15.36
N LEU A 103 -20.35 -13.00 14.72
CA LEU A 103 -19.85 -11.69 15.12
C LEU A 103 -21.02 -10.71 15.31
N ALA A 104 -20.87 -9.76 16.22
CA ALA A 104 -21.95 -8.83 16.56
C ALA A 104 -22.07 -7.67 15.57
N ARG A 105 -20.97 -7.24 14.96
CA ARG A 105 -20.93 -6.05 14.09
C ARG A 105 -21.47 -6.32 12.69
N ASP A 106 -22.01 -5.27 12.07
CA ASP A 106 -22.38 -5.25 10.66
C ASP A 106 -21.09 -5.21 9.81
N LEU A 107 -20.85 -6.26 9.00
CA LEU A 107 -19.62 -6.38 8.22
C LEU A 107 -19.88 -6.28 6.73
N THR A 108 -18.99 -5.56 6.06
CA THR A 108 -18.77 -5.61 4.62
C THR A 108 -17.36 -6.15 4.37
N LEU A 109 -17.25 -7.25 3.67
CA LEU A 109 -15.96 -7.84 3.31
C LEU A 109 -15.73 -7.68 1.82
N VAL A 110 -14.53 -7.25 1.45
CA VAL A 110 -14.15 -6.97 0.06
C VAL A 110 -12.84 -7.65 -0.27
N TRP A 111 -12.88 -8.62 -1.16
CA TRP A 111 -11.70 -9.22 -1.77
C TRP A 111 -11.58 -8.61 -3.18
N TYR A 112 -10.45 -7.96 -3.46
CA TYR A 112 -10.34 -7.17 -4.68
C TYR A 112 -9.04 -7.42 -5.45
N SER A 113 -9.05 -7.13 -6.73
CA SER A 113 -7.97 -7.35 -7.70
C SER A 113 -7.15 -6.08 -7.92
N CYS A 114 -5.95 -6.25 -8.48
CA CYS A 114 -5.14 -5.16 -9.04
C CYS A 114 -4.78 -4.03 -8.06
N GLU A 115 -4.40 -4.36 -6.81
CA GLU A 115 -3.84 -3.37 -5.88
C GLU A 115 -2.44 -2.93 -6.30
N GLU A 116 -1.62 -3.90 -6.73
CA GLU A 116 -0.18 -3.81 -6.95
C GLU A 116 0.23 -3.06 -8.24
N ILE A 117 -0.73 -2.51 -8.95
CA ILE A 117 -0.52 -1.83 -10.23
C ILE A 117 -1.15 -0.43 -10.24
N ASP A 118 -1.45 0.11 -11.42
CA ASP A 118 -2.02 1.45 -11.56
C ASP A 118 -3.38 1.58 -10.85
N ALA A 119 -3.57 2.67 -10.13
CA ALA A 119 -4.78 2.95 -9.36
C ALA A 119 -6.08 2.96 -10.20
N SER A 120 -5.99 3.17 -11.52
CA SER A 120 -7.15 3.10 -12.42
C SER A 120 -7.68 1.68 -12.62
N GLU A 121 -6.85 0.66 -12.34
CA GLU A 121 -7.21 -0.75 -12.42
C GLU A 121 -7.61 -1.36 -11.08
N ASN A 122 -7.35 -0.67 -9.98
CA ASN A 122 -7.61 -1.15 -8.62
C ASN A 122 -9.06 -1.56 -8.40
N GLY A 123 -9.27 -2.81 -8.00
CA GLY A 123 -10.58 -3.44 -7.88
C GLY A 123 -11.48 -2.79 -6.82
N LEU A 124 -10.91 -2.32 -5.69
CA LEU A 124 -11.67 -1.64 -4.64
C LEU A 124 -12.26 -0.32 -5.16
N ARG A 125 -11.48 0.45 -5.94
CA ARG A 125 -11.95 1.70 -6.58
C ARG A 125 -13.04 1.44 -7.61
N ARG A 126 -12.88 0.39 -8.41
CA ARG A 126 -13.88 -0.02 -9.42
C ARG A 126 -15.17 -0.50 -8.77
N LEU A 127 -15.06 -1.28 -7.69
CA LEU A 127 -16.22 -1.71 -6.90
C LEU A 127 -16.95 -0.52 -6.27
N ALA A 128 -16.24 0.44 -5.69
CA ALA A 128 -16.84 1.65 -5.12
C ALA A 128 -17.63 2.46 -6.15
N GLY A 129 -17.13 2.52 -7.40
CA GLY A 129 -17.85 3.16 -8.52
C GLY A 129 -19.06 2.35 -9.04
N ALA A 130 -18.98 1.02 -9.02
CA ALA A 130 -20.02 0.14 -9.55
C ALA A 130 -21.12 -0.20 -8.53
N MET A 131 -20.81 -0.18 -7.23
CA MET A 131 -21.72 -0.58 -6.15
C MET A 131 -22.01 0.59 -5.21
N PRO A 132 -23.03 1.43 -5.50
CA PRO A 132 -23.41 2.53 -4.64
C PRO A 132 -23.69 2.03 -3.20
N GLY A 133 -23.08 2.69 -2.23
CA GLY A 133 -23.20 2.34 -0.82
C GLY A 133 -22.24 1.26 -0.33
N LEU A 134 -21.30 0.76 -1.15
CA LEU A 134 -20.22 -0.11 -0.70
C LEU A 134 -19.42 0.53 0.43
N LEU A 135 -19.07 1.79 0.27
CA LEU A 135 -18.30 2.59 1.24
C LEU A 135 -19.19 3.31 2.28
N ASN A 136 -20.47 2.99 2.37
CA ASN A 136 -21.33 3.51 3.46
C ASN A 136 -21.09 2.68 4.72
N VAL A 137 -19.90 2.79 5.28
CA VAL A 137 -19.41 2.11 6.48
C VAL A 137 -18.79 3.12 7.44
N ASP A 138 -18.73 2.78 8.72
CA ASP A 138 -18.24 3.68 9.75
C ASP A 138 -16.72 3.57 9.96
N LEU A 139 -16.15 2.37 9.74
CA LEU A 139 -14.74 2.04 9.95
C LEU A 139 -14.27 1.06 8.87
N ALA A 140 -12.98 1.06 8.58
CA ALA A 140 -12.39 0.06 7.69
C ALA A 140 -11.04 -0.48 8.20
N VAL A 141 -10.78 -1.74 7.93
CA VAL A 141 -9.47 -2.39 8.13
C VAL A 141 -9.00 -2.95 6.80
N VAL A 142 -7.84 -2.54 6.36
CA VAL A 142 -7.14 -3.16 5.21
C VAL A 142 -6.19 -4.20 5.76
N LEU A 143 -6.29 -5.44 5.27
CA LEU A 143 -5.58 -6.60 5.84
C LEU A 143 -4.12 -6.70 5.37
N GLU A 144 -3.52 -5.55 5.09
CA GLU A 144 -2.11 -5.39 4.75
C GLU A 144 -1.17 -5.92 5.84
N PRO A 145 0.02 -6.43 5.45
CA PRO A 145 0.98 -6.91 6.43
C PRO A 145 1.39 -5.80 7.40
N SER A 146 1.35 -6.13 8.67
CA SER A 146 1.68 -5.20 9.76
C SER A 146 2.38 -5.88 10.94
N GLY A 147 2.80 -7.14 10.81
CA GLY A 147 3.40 -7.90 11.92
C GLY A 147 2.47 -7.98 13.13
N GLY A 148 1.15 -7.97 12.91
CA GLY A 148 0.14 -7.98 13.97
C GLY A 148 0.02 -6.67 14.77
N ALA A 149 0.65 -5.56 14.36
CA ALA A 149 0.42 -4.24 14.93
C ALA A 149 -0.70 -3.51 14.18
N VAL A 150 -1.54 -2.73 14.88
CA VAL A 150 -2.46 -1.81 14.20
C VAL A 150 -1.65 -0.65 13.64
N GLU A 151 -1.67 -0.47 12.32
CA GLU A 151 -1.00 0.67 11.69
C GLU A 151 -2.02 1.76 11.37
N LEU A 152 -1.88 2.91 12.05
CA LEU A 152 -2.77 4.05 11.90
C LEU A 152 -2.43 4.84 10.63
N GLY A 153 -3.45 5.12 9.85
CA GLY A 153 -3.34 5.89 8.63
C GLY A 153 -2.39 5.28 7.60
N CYS A 154 -1.92 6.09 6.67
CA CYS A 154 -0.80 5.79 5.77
C CYS A 154 -0.20 7.08 5.21
N GLN A 155 1.05 7.02 4.75
CA GLN A 155 1.68 8.17 4.10
C GLN A 155 1.09 8.40 2.70
N GLY A 156 1.04 9.66 2.29
CA GLY A 156 0.84 10.03 0.90
C GLY A 156 2.10 9.77 0.07
N THR A 157 1.94 9.73 -1.24
CA THR A 157 3.04 9.58 -2.19
C THR A 157 2.97 10.63 -3.29
N LEU A 158 4.13 11.14 -3.70
CA LEU A 158 4.26 12.09 -4.79
C LEU A 158 5.45 11.70 -5.66
N ARG A 159 5.24 11.65 -6.97
CA ARG A 159 6.31 11.49 -7.96
C ARG A 159 6.49 12.78 -8.75
N ALA A 160 7.70 13.27 -8.78
CA ALA A 160 8.04 14.46 -9.56
C ALA A 160 9.23 14.19 -10.46
N LYS A 161 9.16 14.75 -11.67
CA LYS A 161 10.26 14.79 -12.65
C LYS A 161 10.89 16.18 -12.63
N VAL A 162 12.19 16.24 -12.43
CA VAL A 162 13.01 17.45 -12.53
C VAL A 162 13.82 17.42 -13.82
N GLU A 163 13.65 18.42 -14.67
CA GLU A 163 14.46 18.60 -15.88
C GLU A 163 15.43 19.76 -15.66
N LEU A 164 16.71 19.43 -15.69
CA LEU A 164 17.81 20.41 -15.53
C LEU A 164 18.39 20.77 -16.87
N ARG A 165 18.61 22.08 -17.13
CA ARG A 165 19.20 22.60 -18.34
C ARG A 165 20.69 22.83 -18.16
N GLY A 166 21.44 22.52 -19.18
CA GLY A 166 22.85 22.82 -19.33
C GLY A 166 23.12 23.54 -20.64
N ARG A 167 24.36 23.42 -21.09
CA ARG A 167 24.76 23.92 -22.40
C ARG A 167 25.69 22.92 -23.07
N ARG A 168 25.33 22.48 -24.26
CA ARG A 168 26.06 21.48 -25.03
C ARG A 168 27.42 22.02 -25.46
N ALA A 169 28.44 21.15 -25.41
CA ALA A 169 29.79 21.45 -25.90
C ALA A 169 30.54 20.16 -26.24
N HIS A 170 31.63 20.28 -26.99
CA HIS A 170 32.54 19.17 -27.20
C HIS A 170 33.30 18.86 -25.90
N SER A 171 33.40 17.57 -25.51
CA SER A 171 34.05 17.16 -24.26
C SER A 171 35.54 17.56 -24.15
N ALA A 172 36.24 17.79 -25.27
CA ALA A 172 37.59 18.33 -25.29
C ALA A 172 37.65 19.84 -24.92
N ARG A 173 36.51 20.54 -24.87
CA ARG A 173 36.41 21.96 -24.50
C ARG A 173 35.28 22.17 -23.48
N PRO A 174 35.34 21.55 -22.31
CA PRO A 174 34.23 21.53 -21.32
C PRO A 174 33.88 22.94 -20.82
N TRP A 175 34.82 23.90 -20.84
CA TRP A 175 34.59 25.30 -20.46
C TRP A 175 33.63 26.05 -21.39
N MET A 176 33.37 25.52 -22.57
CA MET A 176 32.39 26.09 -23.53
C MET A 176 30.98 25.64 -23.24
N GLY A 177 30.81 24.60 -22.41
CA GLY A 177 29.53 24.01 -22.05
C GLY A 177 29.14 24.27 -20.61
N ARG A 178 28.01 23.68 -20.24
CA ARG A 178 27.55 23.52 -18.87
C ARG A 178 26.96 22.09 -18.71
N ASN A 179 27.62 21.27 -17.95
CA ASN A 179 27.27 19.85 -17.87
C ASN A 179 26.01 19.64 -17.02
N ALA A 180 24.94 19.16 -17.66
CA ALA A 180 23.68 18.82 -16.95
C ALA A 180 23.84 17.64 -15.98
N ILE A 181 24.76 16.71 -16.22
CA ILE A 181 25.08 15.61 -15.29
C ILE A 181 25.64 16.16 -13.96
N SER A 182 26.55 17.16 -14.03
CA SER A 182 27.10 17.78 -12.80
C SER A 182 26.00 18.50 -12.01
N ARG A 183 25.03 19.10 -12.70
CA ARG A 183 23.86 19.69 -12.05
C ARG A 183 22.97 18.66 -11.40
N ALA A 184 22.73 17.53 -12.10
CA ALA A 184 21.97 16.41 -11.56
C ALA A 184 22.61 15.82 -10.30
N ALA A 185 23.95 15.69 -10.28
CA ALA A 185 24.67 15.25 -9.09
C ALA A 185 24.44 16.18 -7.88
N SER A 186 24.43 17.51 -8.10
CA SER A 186 24.13 18.49 -7.04
C SER A 186 22.69 18.36 -6.52
N LEU A 187 21.72 18.07 -7.39
CA LEU A 187 20.34 17.84 -6.98
C LEU A 187 20.20 16.53 -6.18
N VAL A 188 20.83 15.44 -6.61
CA VAL A 188 20.83 14.17 -5.90
C VAL A 188 21.48 14.33 -4.52
N ASP A 189 22.66 14.97 -4.45
CA ASP A 189 23.33 15.26 -3.17
C ASP A 189 22.43 16.08 -2.22
N ARG A 190 21.66 17.02 -2.75
CA ARG A 190 20.70 17.77 -1.94
C ARG A 190 19.54 16.90 -1.45
N VAL A 191 18.99 16.03 -2.31
CA VAL A 191 17.94 15.08 -1.94
C VAL A 191 18.42 14.16 -0.80
N ASP A 192 19.63 13.61 -0.94
CA ASP A 192 20.20 12.67 0.04
C ASP A 192 20.50 13.31 1.40
N ARG A 193 20.78 14.62 1.42
CA ARG A 193 21.07 15.35 2.67
C ARG A 193 19.84 15.95 3.34
N LEU A 194 18.66 15.75 2.75
CA LEU A 194 17.46 16.33 3.29
C LEU A 194 17.00 15.58 4.53
N GLU A 195 16.81 16.29 5.63
CA GLU A 195 16.20 15.74 6.85
C GLU A 195 14.69 15.89 6.74
N PRO A 196 13.96 14.79 6.48
CA PRO A 196 12.51 14.86 6.35
C PRO A 196 11.84 15.03 7.71
N ARG A 197 10.61 15.58 7.70
CA ARG A 197 9.80 15.74 8.91
C ARG A 197 9.49 14.39 9.56
N ARG A 198 9.27 14.46 10.87
CA ARG A 198 8.81 13.33 11.70
C ARG A 198 7.63 13.76 12.57
N PRO A 199 6.46 14.07 11.99
CA PRO A 199 5.31 14.50 12.76
C PRO A 199 4.73 13.35 13.58
N ILE A 200 4.24 13.67 14.78
CA ILE A 200 3.46 12.77 15.62
C ILE A 200 1.99 13.07 15.37
N LEU A 201 1.27 12.12 14.77
CA LEU A 201 -0.14 12.24 14.41
C LEU A 201 -0.91 11.05 14.98
N GLY A 202 -2.03 11.29 15.63
CA GLY A 202 -2.79 10.23 16.28
C GLY A 202 -2.01 9.44 17.35
N GLY A 203 -0.93 10.02 17.90
CA GLY A 203 -0.06 9.38 18.89
C GLY A 203 1.06 8.50 18.29
N VAL A 204 1.19 8.42 16.96
CA VAL A 204 2.24 7.66 16.28
C VAL A 204 3.14 8.55 15.41
N GLU A 205 4.43 8.21 15.30
CA GLU A 205 5.39 8.97 14.52
C GLU A 205 5.37 8.54 13.05
N PHE A 206 5.12 9.47 12.14
CA PHE A 206 5.35 9.30 10.71
C PHE A 206 6.76 9.75 10.36
N LYS A 207 7.41 9.04 9.45
CA LYS A 207 8.74 9.39 8.95
C LYS A 207 8.67 9.64 7.45
N GLU A 208 8.69 10.92 7.06
CA GLU A 208 8.74 11.29 5.64
C GLU A 208 10.04 10.82 4.99
N SER A 209 10.02 10.66 3.68
CA SER A 209 11.23 10.35 2.91
C SER A 209 11.16 10.93 1.50
N LEU A 210 12.30 11.40 1.00
CA LEU A 210 12.48 11.84 -0.37
C LEU A 210 13.67 11.11 -0.96
N SER A 211 13.50 10.52 -2.14
CA SER A 211 14.55 9.76 -2.82
C SER A 211 14.57 10.07 -4.31
N ALA A 212 15.76 10.21 -4.88
CA ALA A 212 15.94 10.17 -6.33
C ALA A 212 15.91 8.71 -6.79
N VAL A 213 14.92 8.35 -7.62
CA VAL A 213 14.66 6.96 -8.01
C VAL A 213 15.03 6.63 -9.46
N ARG A 214 15.33 7.66 -10.27
CA ARG A 214 15.75 7.50 -11.66
C ARG A 214 16.49 8.73 -12.11
N ILE A 215 17.54 8.55 -12.94
CA ILE A 215 18.29 9.62 -13.58
C ILE A 215 18.58 9.29 -15.04
N GLU A 216 18.42 10.27 -15.93
CA GLU A 216 18.71 10.13 -17.35
C GLU A 216 19.46 11.36 -17.86
N SER A 217 20.56 11.13 -18.55
CA SER A 217 21.29 12.17 -19.31
C SER A 217 22.28 11.50 -20.27
N PHE A 218 22.15 11.77 -21.56
CA PHE A 218 23.08 11.31 -22.57
C PHE A 218 22.85 12.06 -23.89
N VAL A 219 23.90 12.34 -24.62
CA VAL A 219 23.86 12.84 -26.01
C VAL A 219 24.75 12.00 -26.91
N ALA A 220 26.06 12.01 -26.65
CA ALA A 220 27.08 11.19 -27.30
C ALA A 220 28.34 11.15 -26.45
N ASN A 221 29.24 10.19 -26.70
CA ASN A 221 30.41 9.93 -25.85
C ASN A 221 31.40 11.11 -25.75
N ASN A 222 31.39 12.00 -26.74
CA ASN A 222 32.29 13.17 -26.82
C ASN A 222 31.55 14.51 -26.63
N VAL A 223 30.36 14.51 -26.07
CA VAL A 223 29.50 15.68 -25.88
C VAL A 223 29.18 15.92 -24.43
N ILE A 224 29.37 17.14 -23.94
CA ILE A 224 28.86 17.63 -22.67
C ILE A 224 27.31 17.70 -22.79
N PRO A 225 26.53 16.97 -22.03
CA PRO A 225 25.07 16.98 -22.17
C PRO A 225 24.47 18.30 -21.67
N ASP A 226 23.44 18.75 -22.38
CA ASP A 226 22.71 20.00 -22.13
C ASP A 226 21.35 19.76 -21.42
N SER A 227 21.03 18.53 -21.11
CA SER A 227 19.87 18.21 -20.28
C SER A 227 20.10 16.97 -19.40
N ALA A 228 19.49 16.95 -18.22
CA ALA A 228 19.37 15.79 -17.35
C ALA A 228 17.95 15.75 -16.78
N ARG A 229 17.42 14.55 -16.57
CA ARG A 229 16.13 14.32 -15.96
C ARG A 229 16.32 13.46 -14.73
N ILE A 230 15.69 13.83 -13.63
CA ILE A 230 15.72 13.12 -12.37
C ILE A 230 14.27 12.90 -11.92
N TRP A 231 13.94 11.68 -11.51
CA TRP A 231 12.66 11.39 -10.89
C TRP A 231 12.87 11.23 -9.39
N CYS A 232 12.06 11.97 -8.64
CA CYS A 232 12.02 11.92 -7.18
C CYS A 232 10.71 11.30 -6.71
N ASN A 233 10.79 10.45 -5.69
CA ASN A 233 9.64 9.94 -4.95
C ASN A 233 9.65 10.56 -3.56
N TYR A 234 8.57 11.23 -3.18
CA TYR A 234 8.36 11.82 -1.87
C TYR A 234 7.24 11.10 -1.16
N ARG A 235 7.54 10.53 -0.01
CA ARG A 235 6.57 9.96 0.93
C ARG A 235 6.31 11.00 2.02
N PHE A 236 5.13 11.57 2.03
CA PHE A 236 4.76 12.65 2.94
C PHE A 236 3.74 12.18 3.98
N ALA A 237 3.79 12.80 5.16
CA ALA A 237 2.87 12.49 6.25
C ALA A 237 1.44 12.95 5.93
N PRO A 238 0.41 12.27 6.45
CA PRO A 238 -0.98 12.50 6.07
C PRO A 238 -1.59 13.81 6.62
N ASP A 239 -0.80 14.66 7.28
CA ASP A 239 -1.17 16.03 7.65
C ASP A 239 -0.97 17.02 6.49
N LEU A 240 -0.42 16.58 5.36
CA LEU A 240 -0.29 17.36 4.14
C LEU A 240 -1.25 16.87 3.07
N SER A 241 -1.83 17.82 2.33
CA SER A 241 -2.47 17.52 1.05
C SER A 241 -1.42 17.26 -0.04
N PRO A 242 -1.79 16.63 -1.17
CA PRO A 242 -0.90 16.49 -2.32
C PRO A 242 -0.32 17.83 -2.81
N GLU A 243 -1.11 18.91 -2.79
CA GLU A 243 -0.71 20.26 -3.19
C GLU A 243 0.31 20.86 -2.22
N GLU A 244 0.10 20.69 -0.91
CA GLU A 244 1.04 21.13 0.12
C GLU A 244 2.35 20.36 0.06
N ALA A 245 2.29 19.05 -0.20
CA ALA A 245 3.46 18.21 -0.40
C ALA A 245 4.25 18.64 -1.65
N ALA A 246 3.56 18.96 -2.75
CA ALA A 246 4.19 19.47 -3.98
C ALA A 246 4.85 20.83 -3.75
N ALA A 247 4.19 21.75 -3.07
CA ALA A 247 4.77 23.05 -2.72
C ALA A 247 6.02 22.87 -1.85
N ARG A 248 5.98 21.99 -0.86
CA ARG A 248 7.12 21.69 0.00
C ARG A 248 8.28 21.06 -0.77
N LEU A 249 8.02 20.15 -1.69
CA LEU A 249 9.06 19.59 -2.57
C LEU A 249 9.72 20.67 -3.40
N LEU A 250 8.95 21.59 -3.98
CA LEU A 250 9.47 22.71 -4.76
C LEU A 250 10.38 23.61 -3.90
N ASP A 251 9.96 23.97 -2.69
CA ASP A 251 10.76 24.77 -1.77
C ASP A 251 12.10 24.08 -1.43
N TRP A 252 12.08 22.76 -1.27
CA TRP A 252 13.29 21.99 -1.01
C TRP A 252 14.26 21.98 -2.19
N LEU A 253 13.74 21.89 -3.41
CA LEU A 253 14.54 21.83 -4.63
C LEU A 253 15.01 23.22 -5.09
N GLN A 254 14.28 24.28 -4.76
CA GLN A 254 14.53 25.67 -5.23
C GLN A 254 16.00 26.10 -5.17
N PRO A 255 16.79 25.84 -4.12
CA PRO A 255 18.18 26.29 -4.05
C PRO A 255 19.13 25.70 -5.10
N VAL A 256 18.76 24.62 -5.79
CA VAL A 256 19.56 23.98 -6.86
C VAL A 256 18.95 24.13 -8.24
N LEU A 257 17.76 24.73 -8.32
CA LEU A 257 17.07 25.03 -9.58
C LEU A 257 17.54 26.38 -10.13
N GLU A 258 17.56 26.51 -11.44
CA GLU A 258 17.95 27.69 -12.16
C GLU A 258 16.92 28.00 -13.25
N GLU A 259 17.08 29.20 -13.86
CA GLU A 259 16.23 29.63 -14.98
C GLU A 259 16.25 28.57 -16.10
N GLY A 260 15.07 28.17 -16.56
CA GLY A 260 14.88 27.18 -17.62
C GLY A 260 14.80 25.74 -17.12
N ASP A 261 15.02 25.49 -15.80
CA ASP A 261 14.71 24.18 -15.20
C ASP A 261 13.21 24.04 -14.95
N THR A 262 12.73 22.81 -14.93
CA THR A 262 11.31 22.53 -14.66
C THR A 262 11.15 21.39 -13.63
N VAL A 263 10.15 21.53 -12.79
CA VAL A 263 9.68 20.45 -11.91
C VAL A 263 8.23 20.16 -12.29
N THR A 264 7.97 18.92 -12.64
CA THR A 264 6.62 18.44 -13.02
C THR A 264 6.19 17.36 -12.04
N VAL A 265 5.11 17.57 -11.33
CA VAL A 265 4.46 16.51 -10.56
C VAL A 265 3.73 15.59 -11.54
N GLU A 266 4.15 14.33 -11.61
CA GLU A 266 3.56 13.32 -12.50
C GLU A 266 2.40 12.60 -11.85
N ASP A 267 2.48 12.41 -10.51
CA ASP A 267 1.46 11.75 -9.73
C ASP A 267 1.57 12.20 -8.26
N ALA A 268 0.42 12.35 -7.61
CA ALA A 268 0.36 12.65 -6.19
C ALA A 268 -0.94 12.12 -5.57
N VAL A 269 -0.81 11.31 -4.53
CA VAL A 269 -1.94 10.66 -3.85
C VAL A 269 -1.87 10.97 -2.36
N ALA A 270 -3.00 11.38 -1.78
CA ALA A 270 -3.12 11.66 -0.35
C ALA A 270 -2.95 10.39 0.49
N GLY A 271 -2.40 10.54 1.68
CA GLY A 271 -2.40 9.50 2.70
C GLY A 271 -3.73 9.43 3.46
N ALA A 272 -3.83 8.46 4.38
CA ALA A 272 -4.94 8.38 5.32
C ALA A 272 -4.56 9.05 6.65
N PRO A 273 -5.45 9.86 7.25
CA PRO A 273 -5.23 10.40 8.60
C PRO A 273 -5.05 9.30 9.64
N ALA A 274 -4.13 9.51 10.58
CA ALA A 274 -3.96 8.61 11.71
C ALA A 274 -5.09 8.85 12.72
N THR A 275 -6.03 7.92 12.82
CA THR A 275 -7.12 7.95 13.78
C THR A 275 -7.13 6.70 14.65
N MET A 276 -7.39 6.88 15.95
CA MET A 276 -7.58 5.80 16.91
C MET A 276 -9.07 5.55 17.15
N SER A 277 -9.90 6.56 16.90
CA SER A 277 -11.34 6.52 17.23
C SER A 277 -12.06 5.38 16.52
N GLY A 278 -12.66 4.49 17.30
CA GLY A 278 -13.35 3.29 16.84
C GLY A 278 -12.48 2.05 16.74
N PHE A 279 -11.14 2.18 16.85
CA PHE A 279 -10.18 1.09 16.75
C PHE A 279 -9.53 0.72 18.10
N GLU A 280 -9.94 1.35 19.19
CA GLU A 280 -9.35 1.14 20.52
C GLU A 280 -9.39 -0.34 20.94
N GLY A 281 -10.51 -1.02 20.66
CA GLY A 281 -10.66 -2.44 20.93
C GLY A 281 -9.72 -3.32 20.09
N LEU A 282 -9.52 -2.98 18.81
CA LEU A 282 -8.57 -3.68 17.93
C LEU A 282 -7.13 -3.46 18.40
N VAL A 283 -6.77 -2.23 18.78
CA VAL A 283 -5.44 -1.92 19.32
C VAL A 283 -5.19 -2.66 20.64
N ALA A 284 -6.20 -2.74 21.51
CA ALA A 284 -6.08 -3.50 22.74
C ALA A 284 -5.88 -5.01 22.50
N ALA A 285 -6.59 -5.59 21.52
CA ALA A 285 -6.45 -6.99 21.13
C ALA A 285 -5.10 -7.28 20.46
N ALA A 286 -4.62 -6.41 19.59
CA ALA A 286 -3.34 -6.51 18.90
C ALA A 286 -2.13 -6.25 19.80
N GLY A 287 -2.29 -5.44 20.86
CA GLY A 287 -1.26 -5.12 21.83
C GLY A 287 -0.21 -4.11 21.37
N SER A 288 -0.28 -3.62 20.12
CA SER A 288 0.67 -2.66 19.58
C SER A 288 0.06 -1.78 18.50
N VAL A 289 0.59 -0.54 18.39
CA VAL A 289 0.14 0.46 17.41
C VAL A 289 1.32 1.24 16.87
N ARG A 290 1.30 1.56 15.56
CA ARG A 290 2.33 2.38 14.90
C ARG A 290 1.76 3.10 13.67
N ALA A 291 2.57 3.95 13.03
CA ALA A 291 2.22 4.56 11.75
C ALA A 291 2.48 3.62 10.57
N LYS A 292 1.61 3.61 9.56
CA LYS A 292 1.91 2.99 8.25
C LYS A 292 2.79 3.94 7.43
N LEU A 293 4.00 3.49 7.11
CA LEU A 293 4.97 4.29 6.33
C LEU A 293 4.83 4.09 4.81
N GLY A 294 4.13 3.06 4.34
CA GLY A 294 3.73 2.88 2.94
C GLY A 294 2.37 3.53 2.65
N TRP A 295 2.04 3.70 1.38
CA TRP A 295 0.67 3.99 0.95
C TRP A 295 -0.09 2.67 0.84
N THR A 296 -1.37 2.67 1.17
CA THR A 296 -2.31 1.56 1.00
C THR A 296 -3.69 2.11 0.64
N ASP A 297 -4.63 1.24 0.31
CA ASP A 297 -6.01 1.63 0.03
C ASP A 297 -6.76 2.24 1.24
N ALA A 298 -6.17 2.23 2.44
CA ALA A 298 -6.61 3.11 3.53
C ALA A 298 -6.63 4.59 3.11
N GLY A 299 -5.69 5.02 2.25
CA GLY A 299 -5.69 6.36 1.64
C GLY A 299 -6.91 6.60 0.76
N PHE A 300 -7.27 5.63 -0.08
CA PHE A 300 -8.48 5.72 -0.90
C PHE A 300 -9.76 5.78 -0.05
N LEU A 301 -9.89 4.93 0.94
CA LEU A 301 -11.03 4.91 1.86
C LEU A 301 -11.17 6.25 2.60
N ALA A 302 -10.06 6.82 3.06
CA ALA A 302 -10.05 8.12 3.72
C ALA A 302 -10.55 9.27 2.82
N THR A 303 -10.26 9.25 1.51
CA THR A 303 -10.79 10.25 0.56
C THR A 303 -12.31 10.19 0.42
N HIS A 304 -12.93 9.08 0.81
CA HIS A 304 -14.39 8.88 0.87
C HIS A 304 -14.96 9.10 2.28
N GLY A 305 -14.16 9.61 3.20
CA GLY A 305 -14.59 9.89 4.57
C GLY A 305 -14.68 8.66 5.48
N VAL A 306 -14.12 7.52 5.06
CA VAL A 306 -14.08 6.29 5.86
C VAL A 306 -12.77 6.23 6.65
N PRO A 307 -12.81 6.30 7.99
CA PRO A 307 -11.63 6.07 8.81
C PRO A 307 -11.10 4.65 8.61
N ALA A 308 -9.80 4.53 8.32
CA ALA A 308 -9.20 3.24 7.98
C ALA A 308 -7.85 3.03 8.68
N VAL A 309 -7.59 1.78 9.04
CA VAL A 309 -6.30 1.31 9.57
C VAL A 309 -5.83 0.10 8.77
N ASN A 310 -4.54 -0.22 8.89
CA ASN A 310 -3.99 -1.46 8.34
C ASN A 310 -3.74 -2.43 9.50
N PHE A 311 -4.13 -3.68 9.32
CA PHE A 311 -3.90 -4.72 10.33
C PHE A 311 -3.93 -6.09 9.68
N GLY A 312 -2.79 -6.76 9.62
CA GLY A 312 -2.66 -8.09 9.05
C GLY A 312 -1.40 -8.82 9.52
N PRO A 313 -1.31 -10.12 9.23
CA PRO A 313 -0.15 -10.93 9.58
C PRO A 313 1.02 -10.67 8.64
N GLY A 314 2.23 -10.99 9.06
CA GLY A 314 3.46 -10.91 8.29
C GLY A 314 4.21 -9.60 8.44
N ASP A 315 5.54 -9.69 8.39
CA ASP A 315 6.44 -8.53 8.43
C ASP A 315 6.41 -7.77 7.09
N PRO A 316 5.93 -6.52 7.05
CA PRO A 316 5.87 -5.74 5.82
C PRO A 316 7.23 -5.52 5.14
N LEU A 317 8.34 -5.72 5.84
CA LEU A 317 9.69 -5.62 5.26
C LEU A 317 10.03 -6.80 4.34
N LEU A 318 9.25 -7.88 4.40
CA LEU A 318 9.42 -9.06 3.53
C LEU A 318 8.54 -8.98 2.27
N ALA A 319 7.59 -8.06 2.21
CA ALA A 319 6.76 -7.84 1.02
C ALA A 319 7.62 -7.54 -0.21
N HIS A 320 7.23 -8.07 -1.38
CA HIS A 320 7.91 -7.89 -2.68
C HIS A 320 9.38 -8.35 -2.68
N SER A 321 9.78 -9.20 -1.74
CA SER A 321 11.15 -9.73 -1.67
C SER A 321 11.18 -11.23 -1.93
N PRO A 322 12.28 -11.78 -2.48
CA PRO A 322 12.43 -13.22 -2.59
C PRO A 322 12.38 -13.89 -1.21
N GLY A 323 11.59 -14.97 -1.10
CA GLY A 323 11.49 -15.74 0.12
C GLY A 323 10.55 -15.14 1.17
N GLU A 324 9.48 -14.50 0.76
CA GLU A 324 8.40 -14.09 1.67
C GLU A 324 7.97 -15.24 2.57
N VAL A 325 7.90 -14.96 3.87
CA VAL A 325 7.45 -15.91 4.89
C VAL A 325 6.56 -15.23 5.93
N VAL A 326 5.54 -15.96 6.38
CA VAL A 326 4.65 -15.53 7.46
C VAL A 326 4.58 -16.59 8.55
N ALA A 327 4.60 -16.18 9.80
CA ALA A 327 4.42 -17.11 10.90
C ALA A 327 2.94 -17.54 11.02
N LYS A 328 2.69 -18.84 11.18
CA LYS A 328 1.33 -19.38 11.39
C LYS A 328 0.64 -18.74 12.59
N ALA A 329 1.40 -18.49 13.66
CA ALA A 329 0.91 -17.82 14.85
C ALA A 329 0.43 -16.39 14.59
N GLU A 330 1.05 -15.66 13.64
CA GLU A 330 0.61 -14.30 13.25
C GLU A 330 -0.73 -14.36 12.51
N ILE A 331 -0.94 -15.35 11.64
CA ILE A 331 -2.23 -15.56 10.96
C ILE A 331 -3.33 -15.81 11.97
N ALA A 332 -3.11 -16.77 12.89
CA ALA A 332 -4.06 -17.09 13.94
C ALA A 332 -4.30 -15.89 14.88
N GLY A 333 -3.25 -15.18 15.28
CA GLY A 333 -3.35 -13.99 16.13
C GLY A 333 -4.14 -12.85 15.47
N CYS A 334 -4.00 -12.67 14.16
CA CYS A 334 -4.79 -11.70 13.41
C CYS A 334 -6.28 -12.03 13.44
N VAL A 335 -6.65 -13.29 13.22
CA VAL A 335 -8.05 -13.77 13.29
C VAL A 335 -8.63 -13.50 14.68
N GLU A 336 -7.91 -13.88 15.74
CA GLU A 336 -8.42 -13.74 17.12
C GLU A 336 -8.56 -12.26 17.53
N ALA A 337 -7.62 -11.39 17.13
CA ALA A 337 -7.70 -9.95 17.41
C ALA A 337 -8.90 -9.31 16.69
N LEU A 338 -9.10 -9.61 15.39
CA LEU A 338 -10.26 -9.16 14.64
C LEU A 338 -11.56 -9.68 15.24
N ALA A 339 -11.66 -10.97 15.50
CA ALA A 339 -12.86 -11.59 16.07
C ALA A 339 -13.22 -10.99 17.44
N SER A 340 -12.23 -10.80 18.31
CA SER A 340 -12.42 -10.17 19.62
C SER A 340 -12.97 -8.74 19.51
N TRP A 341 -12.40 -7.92 18.59
CA TRP A 341 -12.87 -6.56 18.36
C TRP A 341 -14.26 -6.49 17.71
N LEU A 342 -14.53 -7.39 16.77
CA LEU A 342 -15.81 -7.43 16.04
C LEU A 342 -16.96 -8.04 16.85
N ALA A 343 -16.67 -8.77 17.90
CA ALA A 343 -17.65 -9.29 18.85
C ALA A 343 -18.07 -8.27 19.91
N SER A 344 -17.38 -7.13 20.03
CA SER A 344 -17.62 -6.05 21.00
C SER A 344 -18.43 -4.85 20.37
#